data_4309f8ac443e9d9cc2746d0c8f84e167
#
_entry.id   4309f8ac443e9d9cc2746d0c8f84e167
#
_cell.length_a   1.000
_cell.length_b   1.000
_cell.length_c   1.000
_cell.angle_alpha   90.00
_cell.angle_beta   90.00
_cell.angle_gamma   90.00
#
_symmetry.space_group_name_H-M   'P 1'
#
loop_
_entity.id
_entity.type
_entity.pdbx_description
1 polymer ?
#
loop_
_entity_poly.entity_id
_entity_poly.type
_entity_poly.pdbx_seq_one_letter_code
_entity_poly.pdbx_strand_id
1 'polypeptide(L)'
;GRGGMGGGMMMGGGMGAGGGMGGMMGGGGITSSWMGGLNGAWDLFDGDMELSGNYLYNGSNSYVEQESHKITYMVDGSELIDDQTGTSTRNTGGHRFGVRLDHEFSPNSSILFEPQFNFGGGDFSEFSDFSTNTIGTDGVERKSNKGFNTSYGDNENWTASGRFLYRQRLGKAGRTVSLNANYNFSNNDMTSFNQSLTQVDLNEDNEWDNNPTIVNQKYLQNSKSSSLSGRLVYTEPLFEKLYLEASYQYSWSRSKNIKDAFDSGTNEFGDGYIIYNPIGEIANALYSNSILNENVNQRAGITFSWQTDKLTAQLGASAN
;
A
#
# COMPACT_ATOMS: atom_id res chain seq x y z
N GLY A 1 -21.45 18.13 30.94
CA GLY A 1 -21.32 18.46 29.54
C GLY A 1 -20.17 17.65 28.94
N ARG A 2 -20.47 16.58 28.20
CA ARG A 2 -19.46 15.79 27.42
C ARG A 2 -19.38 16.42 26.03
N GLY A 3 -18.22 17.03 25.75
CA GLY A 3 -17.89 17.50 24.43
C GLY A 3 -17.43 16.34 23.54
N GLY A 4 -18.12 16.12 22.42
CA GLY A 4 -17.72 15.14 21.40
C GLY A 4 -16.50 15.63 20.63
N MET A 5 -15.44 14.82 20.61
CA MET A 5 -14.32 15.01 19.70
C MET A 5 -14.61 14.24 18.41
N GLY A 6 -14.82 14.97 17.33
CA GLY A 6 -14.87 14.44 15.99
C GLY A 6 -13.48 13.97 15.55
N GLY A 7 -13.27 12.65 15.46
CA GLY A 7 -12.07 12.06 14.90
C GLY A 7 -12.10 12.13 13.38
N GLY A 8 -11.24 12.97 12.80
CA GLY A 8 -10.99 12.99 11.37
C GLY A 8 -10.32 11.69 10.92
N MET A 9 -10.95 10.96 10.01
CA MET A 9 -10.35 9.80 9.34
C MET A 9 -9.24 10.29 8.40
N MET A 10 -7.98 10.07 8.78
CA MET A 10 -6.87 10.10 7.82
C MET A 10 -6.86 8.78 7.05
N MET A 11 -7.29 8.79 5.82
CA MET A 11 -7.02 7.75 4.84
C MET A 11 -5.55 7.85 4.40
N GLY A 12 -4.67 7.11 5.09
CA GLY A 12 -3.30 6.87 4.68
C GLY A 12 -3.16 5.47 4.09
N GLY A 13 -3.54 5.30 2.83
CA GLY A 13 -3.26 4.09 2.06
C GLY A 13 -2.11 4.35 1.10
N GLY A 14 -0.86 4.14 1.54
CA GLY A 14 0.30 4.10 0.66
C GLY A 14 0.33 2.80 -0.13
N MET A 15 -0.14 2.80 -1.37
CA MET A 15 0.20 1.75 -2.33
C MET A 15 1.54 2.11 -2.96
N GLY A 16 2.60 1.41 -2.55
CA GLY A 16 3.86 1.37 -3.25
C GLY A 16 3.70 0.63 -4.57
N ALA A 17 3.38 1.35 -5.65
CA ALA A 17 3.51 0.83 -6.99
C ALA A 17 4.97 0.87 -7.42
N GLY A 18 5.45 -0.26 -7.92
CA GLY A 18 6.79 -0.42 -8.46
C GLY A 18 7.07 0.60 -9.57
N GLY A 19 8.30 1.10 -9.56
CA GLY A 19 8.73 2.17 -10.43
C GLY A 19 8.61 1.87 -11.91
N GLY A 20 8.17 2.86 -12.64
CA GLY A 20 8.18 2.94 -14.08
C GLY A 20 7.09 3.87 -14.57
N MET A 21 7.44 5.11 -14.88
CA MET A 21 6.64 6.12 -15.60
C MET A 21 5.41 6.73 -14.89
N GLY A 22 5.22 6.58 -13.59
CA GLY A 22 4.09 7.18 -12.87
C GLY A 22 4.22 8.67 -12.52
N GLY A 23 5.07 9.44 -13.19
CA GLY A 23 5.44 10.80 -12.78
C GLY A 23 4.64 11.97 -13.37
N MET A 24 3.68 11.76 -14.27
CA MET A 24 3.03 12.87 -14.95
C MET A 24 1.50 12.90 -14.90
N MET A 25 0.84 11.92 -14.32
CA MET A 25 -0.63 11.97 -14.22
C MET A 25 -1.06 12.76 -12.99
N GLY A 26 -0.95 14.08 -13.08
CA GLY A 26 -1.51 15.04 -12.14
C GLY A 26 -3.00 15.21 -12.34
N GLY A 27 -3.79 14.60 -11.50
CA GLY A 27 -5.08 15.02 -10.96
C GLY A 27 -6.13 15.70 -11.85
N GLY A 28 -6.54 15.07 -12.95
CA GLY A 28 -7.69 15.59 -13.70
C GLY A 28 -8.41 14.44 -14.40
N GLY A 29 -9.32 13.78 -13.73
CA GLY A 29 -10.11 12.70 -14.33
C GLY A 29 -11.48 12.60 -13.68
N ILE A 30 -12.35 11.76 -14.25
CA ILE A 30 -13.68 11.49 -13.71
C ILE A 30 -13.57 10.26 -12.81
N THR A 31 -13.92 10.44 -11.54
CA THR A 31 -13.97 9.35 -10.57
C THR A 31 -15.38 9.22 -10.02
N SER A 32 -15.94 8.03 -10.15
CA SER A 32 -17.19 7.64 -9.49
C SER A 32 -16.87 6.72 -8.34
N SER A 33 -17.35 7.03 -7.14
CA SER A 33 -17.12 6.21 -5.95
C SER A 33 -18.44 5.93 -5.25
N TRP A 34 -18.55 4.74 -4.68
CA TRP A 34 -19.71 4.31 -3.88
C TRP A 34 -19.23 3.61 -2.62
N MET A 35 -20.01 3.75 -1.58
CA MET A 35 -19.74 3.16 -0.29
C MET A 35 -21.05 2.78 0.38
N GLY A 36 -21.08 1.62 1.02
CA GLY A 36 -22.20 1.16 1.82
C GLY A 36 -21.72 0.36 3.01
N GLY A 37 -22.36 0.49 4.14
CA GLY A 37 -21.92 -0.20 5.33
C GLY A 37 -23.01 -0.41 6.36
N LEU A 38 -22.73 -1.31 7.29
CA LEU A 38 -23.57 -1.65 8.42
C LEU A 38 -22.71 -1.65 9.68
N ASN A 39 -23.27 -1.22 10.80
CA ASN A 39 -22.64 -1.34 12.10
C ASN A 39 -23.69 -1.67 13.16
N GLY A 40 -23.24 -2.34 14.22
CA GLY A 40 -24.08 -2.68 15.34
C GLY A 40 -23.25 -2.86 16.61
N ALA A 41 -23.88 -2.68 17.74
CA ALA A 41 -23.31 -2.92 19.05
C ALA A 41 -24.35 -3.60 19.95
N TRP A 42 -23.88 -4.49 20.80
CA TRP A 42 -24.68 -5.27 21.73
C TRP A 42 -23.98 -5.32 23.08
N ASP A 43 -24.73 -5.04 24.12
CA ASP A 43 -24.33 -5.27 25.49
C ASP A 43 -24.83 -6.65 25.92
N LEU A 44 -23.96 -7.49 26.38
CA LEU A 44 -24.22 -8.85 26.79
C LEU A 44 -23.79 -9.04 28.26
N PHE A 45 -24.35 -10.02 28.94
CA PHE A 45 -24.03 -10.38 30.33
C PHE A 45 -24.17 -9.18 31.30
N ASP A 46 -25.32 -8.53 31.28
CA ASP A 46 -25.69 -7.36 32.14
C ASP A 46 -24.70 -6.17 31.99
N GLY A 47 -24.05 -6.04 30.83
CA GLY A 47 -23.08 -4.98 30.54
C GLY A 47 -21.60 -5.33 30.77
N ASP A 48 -21.34 -6.54 31.25
CA ASP A 48 -19.93 -7.02 31.43
C ASP A 48 -19.21 -7.29 30.11
N MET A 49 -19.96 -7.38 29.01
CA MET A 49 -19.39 -7.60 27.66
C MET A 49 -20.07 -6.70 26.64
N GLU A 50 -19.26 -5.87 25.98
CA GLU A 50 -19.64 -5.09 24.79
C GLU A 50 -19.09 -5.77 23.54
N LEU A 51 -19.99 -6.14 22.63
CA LEU A 51 -19.66 -6.66 21.31
C LEU A 51 -20.14 -5.66 20.26
N SER A 52 -19.22 -5.13 19.45
CA SER A 52 -19.59 -4.30 18.31
C SER A 52 -18.96 -4.81 17.03
N GLY A 53 -19.64 -4.56 15.93
CA GLY A 53 -19.17 -4.98 14.61
C GLY A 53 -19.51 -3.95 13.55
N ASN A 54 -18.67 -3.87 12.55
CA ASN A 54 -18.90 -3.06 11.37
C ASN A 54 -18.51 -3.82 10.10
N TYR A 55 -19.27 -3.55 9.07
CA TYR A 55 -18.98 -3.96 7.72
C TYR A 55 -19.04 -2.75 6.81
N LEU A 56 -18.08 -2.63 5.91
CA LEU A 56 -18.02 -1.59 4.91
C LEU A 56 -17.67 -2.21 3.56
N TYR A 57 -18.43 -1.86 2.53
CA TYR A 57 -18.07 -2.07 1.13
C TYR A 57 -17.81 -0.71 0.50
N ASN A 58 -16.72 -0.61 -0.26
CA ASN A 58 -16.41 0.56 -1.08
C ASN A 58 -15.92 0.14 -2.45
N GLY A 59 -16.22 0.97 -3.44
CA GLY A 59 -15.71 0.78 -4.79
C GLY A 59 -15.51 2.13 -5.48
N SER A 60 -14.67 2.13 -6.50
CA SER A 60 -14.49 3.30 -7.34
C SER A 60 -14.09 2.91 -8.75
N ASN A 61 -14.58 3.70 -9.72
CA ASN A 61 -14.14 3.69 -11.10
C ASN A 61 -13.54 5.05 -11.41
N SER A 62 -12.34 5.06 -11.96
CA SER A 62 -11.64 6.27 -12.37
C SER A 62 -11.29 6.19 -13.85
N TYR A 63 -11.52 7.27 -14.57
CA TYR A 63 -11.09 7.46 -15.95
C TYR A 63 -10.35 8.78 -16.05
N VAL A 64 -9.16 8.73 -16.64
CA VAL A 64 -8.30 9.90 -16.88
C VAL A 64 -7.94 9.92 -18.36
N GLU A 65 -8.06 11.08 -18.98
CA GLU A 65 -7.55 11.37 -20.30
C GLU A 65 -6.59 12.55 -20.21
N GLN A 66 -5.47 12.42 -20.87
CA GLN A 66 -4.40 13.41 -20.82
C GLN A 66 -3.84 13.65 -22.21
N GLU A 67 -3.62 14.92 -22.52
CA GLU A 67 -2.86 15.35 -23.69
C GLU A 67 -1.73 16.27 -23.22
N SER A 68 -0.55 16.09 -23.75
CA SER A 68 0.64 16.88 -23.43
C SER A 68 1.36 17.27 -24.70
N HIS A 69 1.62 18.57 -24.86
CA HIS A 69 2.48 19.13 -25.89
C HIS A 69 3.60 19.91 -25.21
N LYS A 70 4.84 19.49 -25.38
CA LYS A 70 5.99 20.08 -24.72
C LYS A 70 7.04 20.47 -25.74
N ILE A 71 7.48 21.74 -25.68
CA ILE A 71 8.61 22.23 -26.47
C ILE A 71 9.79 22.46 -25.53
N THR A 72 10.93 21.88 -25.86
CA THR A 72 12.19 22.06 -25.13
C THR A 72 13.20 22.74 -26.02
N TYR A 73 13.63 23.93 -25.63
CA TYR A 73 14.65 24.69 -26.33
C TYR A 73 16.05 24.19 -25.89
N MET A 74 16.84 23.78 -26.88
CA MET A 74 18.19 23.26 -26.65
C MET A 74 19.22 24.38 -26.71
N VAL A 75 20.41 24.14 -26.11
CA VAL A 75 21.48 25.14 -26.02
C VAL A 75 22.06 25.50 -27.39
N ASP A 76 22.00 24.60 -28.36
CA ASP A 76 22.43 24.81 -29.73
C ASP A 76 21.44 25.59 -30.60
N GLY A 77 20.26 25.89 -30.05
CA GLY A 77 19.18 26.59 -30.72
C GLY A 77 18.19 25.69 -31.46
N SER A 78 18.33 24.39 -31.36
CA SER A 78 17.32 23.44 -31.80
C SER A 78 16.16 23.32 -30.81
N GLU A 79 15.02 22.80 -31.27
CA GLU A 79 13.83 22.57 -30.46
C GLU A 79 13.46 21.11 -30.51
N LEU A 80 13.08 20.55 -29.34
CA LEU A 80 12.52 19.23 -29.22
C LEU A 80 11.04 19.36 -28.92
N ILE A 81 10.20 18.75 -29.73
CA ILE A 81 8.74 18.75 -29.60
C ILE A 81 8.30 17.34 -29.19
N ASP A 82 7.74 17.25 -27.99
CA ASP A 82 7.18 16.00 -27.45
C ASP A 82 5.66 16.12 -27.39
N ASP A 83 4.96 15.31 -28.15
CA ASP A 83 3.52 15.14 -28.13
C ASP A 83 3.16 13.81 -27.51
N GLN A 84 2.26 13.82 -26.55
CA GLN A 84 1.78 12.61 -25.90
C GLN A 84 0.30 12.70 -25.61
N THR A 85 -0.44 11.64 -25.93
CA THR A 85 -1.81 11.43 -25.46
C THR A 85 -1.85 10.18 -24.60
N GLY A 86 -2.78 10.12 -23.65
CA GLY A 86 -2.90 8.96 -22.79
C GLY A 86 -4.28 8.83 -22.17
N THR A 87 -4.66 7.60 -21.93
CA THR A 87 -5.87 7.25 -21.19
C THR A 87 -5.54 6.27 -20.08
N SER A 88 -6.20 6.43 -18.92
CA SER A 88 -6.07 5.49 -17.80
C SER A 88 -7.44 5.20 -17.24
N THR A 89 -7.73 3.91 -17.06
CA THR A 89 -8.91 3.42 -16.34
C THR A 89 -8.47 2.60 -15.14
N ARG A 90 -9.17 2.78 -14.03
CA ARG A 90 -8.93 1.99 -12.82
C ARG A 90 -10.25 1.69 -12.12
N ASN A 91 -10.50 0.43 -11.88
CA ASN A 91 -11.64 -0.05 -11.12
C ASN A 91 -11.12 -0.69 -9.83
N THR A 92 -11.70 -0.34 -8.70
CA THR A 92 -11.33 -0.93 -7.41
C THR A 92 -12.56 -1.24 -6.59
N GLY A 93 -12.49 -2.32 -5.81
CA GLY A 93 -13.54 -2.68 -4.88
C GLY A 93 -12.97 -3.40 -3.66
N GLY A 94 -13.58 -3.18 -2.50
CA GLY A 94 -13.10 -3.81 -1.29
C GLY A 94 -14.15 -3.90 -0.19
N HIS A 95 -13.93 -4.89 0.66
CA HIS A 95 -14.75 -5.19 1.82
C HIS A 95 -13.91 -5.04 3.08
N ARG A 96 -14.48 -4.48 4.10
CA ARG A 96 -13.87 -4.33 5.41
C ARG A 96 -14.83 -4.84 6.47
N PHE A 97 -14.33 -5.74 7.30
CA PHE A 97 -14.99 -6.25 8.50
C PHE A 97 -14.19 -5.85 9.73
N GLY A 98 -14.84 -5.33 10.72
CA GLY A 98 -14.22 -5.06 12.01
C GLY A 98 -15.14 -5.57 13.12
N VAL A 99 -14.52 -6.14 14.15
CA VAL A 99 -15.21 -6.54 15.37
C VAL A 99 -14.46 -5.96 16.55
N ARG A 100 -15.18 -5.52 17.57
CA ARG A 100 -14.62 -5.13 18.86
C ARG A 100 -15.37 -5.90 19.93
N LEU A 101 -14.61 -6.62 20.72
CA LEU A 101 -15.06 -7.31 21.91
C LEU A 101 -14.34 -6.72 23.10
N ASP A 102 -15.07 -6.14 24.03
CA ASP A 102 -14.59 -5.63 25.31
C ASP A 102 -15.32 -6.39 26.41
N HIS A 103 -14.60 -7.13 27.25
CA HIS A 103 -15.20 -7.97 28.29
C HIS A 103 -14.49 -7.82 29.61
N GLU A 104 -15.27 -7.55 30.64
CA GLU A 104 -14.85 -7.53 32.02
C GLU A 104 -15.22 -8.83 32.72
N PHE A 105 -14.25 -9.75 32.89
CA PHE A 105 -14.48 -11.01 33.65
C PHE A 105 -14.73 -10.75 35.12
N SER A 106 -14.19 -9.64 35.64
CA SER A 106 -14.34 -9.19 37.00
C SER A 106 -13.85 -7.74 37.10
N PRO A 107 -14.10 -7.03 38.21
CA PRO A 107 -13.54 -5.69 38.44
C PRO A 107 -12.01 -5.61 38.36
N ASN A 108 -11.35 -6.77 38.34
CA ASN A 108 -9.89 -6.89 38.32
C ASN A 108 -9.33 -7.44 37.00
N SER A 109 -10.17 -7.94 36.08
CA SER A 109 -9.71 -8.63 34.88
C SER A 109 -10.56 -8.25 33.67
N SER A 110 -9.94 -7.80 32.61
CA SER A 110 -10.61 -7.46 31.36
C SER A 110 -9.79 -7.80 30.13
N ILE A 111 -10.49 -8.06 29.02
CA ILE A 111 -9.90 -8.20 27.70
C ILE A 111 -10.55 -7.21 26.74
N LEU A 112 -9.75 -6.75 25.79
CA LEU A 112 -10.19 -6.06 24.59
C LEU A 112 -9.60 -6.80 23.38
N PHE A 113 -10.45 -7.19 22.44
CA PHE A 113 -10.04 -7.82 21.19
C PHE A 113 -10.68 -7.13 20.00
N GLU A 114 -9.86 -6.62 19.09
CA GLU A 114 -10.28 -5.80 17.95
C GLU A 114 -9.70 -6.37 16.64
N PRO A 115 -10.25 -7.49 16.12
CA PRO A 115 -9.87 -8.02 14.82
C PRO A 115 -10.48 -7.20 13.68
N GLN A 116 -9.71 -7.05 12.62
CA GLN A 116 -10.12 -6.42 11.38
C GLN A 116 -9.65 -7.26 10.20
N PHE A 117 -10.55 -7.44 9.23
CA PHE A 117 -10.26 -8.12 7.99
C PHE A 117 -10.70 -7.27 6.80
N ASN A 118 -9.79 -7.06 5.86
CA ASN A 118 -10.05 -6.36 4.60
C ASN A 118 -9.69 -7.28 3.46
N PHE A 119 -10.49 -7.30 2.42
CA PHE A 119 -10.15 -7.95 1.16
C PHE A 119 -10.76 -7.17 0.00
N GLY A 120 -10.09 -7.21 -1.13
CA GLY A 120 -10.53 -6.49 -2.31
C GLY A 120 -9.57 -6.68 -3.44
N GLY A 121 -9.81 -5.93 -4.49
CA GLY A 121 -8.99 -5.96 -5.67
C GLY A 121 -9.44 -4.93 -6.68
N GLY A 122 -8.87 -5.03 -7.86
CA GLY A 122 -9.24 -4.16 -8.96
C GLY A 122 -8.46 -4.47 -10.21
N ASP A 123 -8.85 -3.79 -11.26
CA ASP A 123 -8.18 -3.82 -12.54
C ASP A 123 -7.77 -2.41 -12.97
N PHE A 124 -6.76 -2.34 -13.80
CA PHE A 124 -6.30 -1.11 -14.40
C PHE A 124 -5.92 -1.32 -15.85
N SER A 125 -6.05 -0.27 -16.65
CA SER A 125 -5.56 -0.22 -18.01
C SER A 125 -5.09 1.20 -18.30
N GLU A 126 -3.86 1.31 -18.76
CA GLU A 126 -3.22 2.57 -19.13
C GLU A 126 -2.71 2.41 -20.56
N PHE A 127 -3.03 3.38 -21.40
CA PHE A 127 -2.54 3.50 -22.77
C PHE A 127 -1.96 4.89 -22.97
N SER A 128 -0.84 4.99 -23.64
CA SER A 128 -0.32 6.27 -24.13
C SER A 128 0.34 6.08 -25.48
N ASP A 129 0.11 7.01 -26.38
CA ASP A 129 0.90 7.16 -27.58
C ASP A 129 1.75 8.45 -27.49
N PHE A 130 2.88 8.44 -28.16
CA PHE A 130 3.83 9.54 -28.12
C PHE A 130 4.54 9.71 -29.46
N SER A 131 4.90 10.96 -29.75
CA SER A 131 5.82 11.28 -30.84
C SER A 131 6.75 12.40 -30.42
N THR A 132 8.02 12.28 -30.80
CA THR A 132 9.04 13.30 -30.58
C THR A 132 9.63 13.70 -31.93
N ASN A 133 9.64 14.99 -32.21
CA ASN A 133 10.25 15.59 -33.38
C ASN A 133 11.30 16.62 -32.94
N THR A 134 12.30 16.85 -33.75
CA THR A 134 13.34 17.83 -33.53
C THR A 134 13.29 18.87 -34.65
N ILE A 135 13.21 20.18 -34.30
CA ILE A 135 13.43 21.28 -35.24
C ILE A 135 14.89 21.70 -35.12
N GLY A 136 15.66 21.46 -36.18
CA GLY A 136 17.08 21.83 -36.22
C GLY A 136 17.26 23.36 -36.28
N THR A 137 18.51 23.81 -36.11
CA THR A 137 18.90 25.25 -36.28
C THR A 137 18.66 25.76 -37.68
N ASP A 138 18.48 24.88 -38.65
CA ASP A 138 18.07 25.18 -40.03
C ASP A 138 16.55 25.35 -40.20
N GLY A 139 15.80 25.21 -39.12
CA GLY A 139 14.34 25.32 -39.13
C GLY A 139 13.63 24.10 -39.73
N VAL A 140 14.34 23.02 -40.02
CA VAL A 140 13.76 21.82 -40.60
C VAL A 140 13.33 20.86 -39.48
N GLU A 141 12.09 20.39 -39.56
CA GLU A 141 11.54 19.39 -38.67
C GLU A 141 11.99 17.99 -39.08
N ARG A 142 12.52 17.24 -38.13
CA ARG A 142 12.98 15.87 -38.27
C ARG A 142 12.32 14.98 -37.26
N LYS A 143 11.93 13.79 -37.68
CA LYS A 143 11.40 12.72 -36.83
C LYS A 143 12.51 12.23 -35.90
N SER A 144 12.18 11.98 -34.63
CA SER A 144 13.10 11.36 -33.67
C SER A 144 12.62 10.00 -33.23
N ASN A 145 11.46 9.96 -32.58
CA ASN A 145 10.83 8.70 -32.21
C ASN A 145 9.30 8.83 -32.13
N LYS A 146 8.63 7.71 -32.25
CA LYS A 146 7.20 7.59 -31.96
C LYS A 146 6.89 6.19 -31.42
N GLY A 147 5.77 6.06 -30.77
CA GLY A 147 5.33 4.75 -30.32
C GLY A 147 4.14 4.81 -29.40
N PHE A 148 3.85 3.68 -28.81
CA PHE A 148 2.84 3.58 -27.78
C PHE A 148 3.32 2.71 -26.61
N ASN A 149 2.71 2.92 -25.46
CA ASN A 149 2.85 2.09 -24.27
C ASN A 149 1.47 1.67 -23.81
N THR A 150 1.33 0.41 -23.44
CA THR A 150 0.14 -0.13 -22.80
C THR A 150 0.53 -0.89 -21.55
N SER A 151 -0.14 -0.61 -20.43
CA SER A 151 0.01 -1.36 -19.20
C SER A 151 -1.38 -1.70 -18.68
N TYR A 152 -1.66 -2.96 -18.42
CA TYR A 152 -2.95 -3.39 -17.87
C TYR A 152 -2.77 -4.60 -16.96
N GLY A 153 -3.73 -4.82 -16.09
CA GLY A 153 -3.65 -5.93 -15.16
C GLY A 153 -4.73 -5.88 -14.10
N ASP A 154 -4.62 -6.83 -13.19
CA ASP A 154 -5.49 -6.99 -12.06
C ASP A 154 -4.70 -7.23 -10.79
N ASN A 155 -5.29 -6.91 -9.65
CA ASN A 155 -4.73 -7.23 -8.35
C ASN A 155 -5.81 -7.70 -7.38
N GLU A 156 -5.42 -8.64 -6.52
CA GLU A 156 -6.22 -9.11 -5.39
C GLU A 156 -5.41 -8.93 -4.12
N ASN A 157 -6.06 -8.43 -3.08
CA ASN A 157 -5.39 -8.23 -1.80
C ASN A 157 -6.29 -8.59 -0.61
N TRP A 158 -5.65 -9.00 0.47
CA TRP A 158 -6.31 -9.14 1.75
C TRP A 158 -5.37 -8.75 2.88
N THR A 159 -5.97 -8.28 3.97
CA THR A 159 -5.26 -7.93 5.20
C THR A 159 -6.09 -8.40 6.39
N ALA A 160 -5.44 -9.15 7.28
CA ALA A 160 -5.98 -9.52 8.58
C ALA A 160 -5.12 -8.85 9.66
N SER A 161 -5.70 -7.98 10.44
CA SER A 161 -5.00 -7.25 11.49
C SER A 161 -5.83 -7.23 12.77
N GLY A 162 -5.19 -6.95 13.89
CA GLY A 162 -5.94 -6.79 15.11
C GLY A 162 -5.08 -6.45 16.31
N ARG A 163 -5.79 -6.10 17.35
CA ARG A 163 -5.24 -5.77 18.66
C ARG A 163 -5.88 -6.65 19.72
N PHE A 164 -5.07 -7.16 20.61
CA PHE A 164 -5.47 -7.86 21.82
C PHE A 164 -4.87 -7.12 23.02
N LEU A 165 -5.69 -6.82 24.02
CA LEU A 165 -5.26 -6.21 25.25
C LEU A 165 -5.89 -6.97 26.42
N TYR A 166 -5.05 -7.53 27.27
CA TYR A 166 -5.42 -8.12 28.55
C TYR A 166 -4.94 -7.24 29.68
N ARG A 167 -5.79 -7.03 30.70
CA ARG A 167 -5.47 -6.27 31.90
C ARG A 167 -5.88 -7.07 33.12
N GLN A 168 -5.00 -7.11 34.12
CA GLN A 168 -5.24 -7.78 35.38
C GLN A 168 -4.73 -6.94 36.54
N ARG A 169 -5.59 -6.69 37.53
CA ARG A 169 -5.20 -6.15 38.84
C ARG A 169 -4.85 -7.30 39.77
N LEU A 170 -3.74 -7.19 40.50
CA LEU A 170 -3.16 -8.25 41.32
C LEU A 170 -3.21 -7.89 42.81
N GLY A 171 -4.34 -8.13 43.47
CA GLY A 171 -4.48 -8.05 44.91
C GLY A 171 -4.22 -6.66 45.53
N LYS A 172 -2.98 -6.17 45.50
CA LYS A 172 -2.59 -4.85 46.04
C LYS A 172 -3.06 -3.72 45.09
N ALA A 173 -3.66 -2.68 45.67
CA ALA A 173 -4.11 -1.52 44.89
C ALA A 173 -2.95 -0.92 44.08
N GLY A 174 -3.14 -0.70 42.77
CA GLY A 174 -2.11 -0.18 41.87
C GLY A 174 -1.16 -1.24 41.27
N ARG A 175 -1.19 -2.50 41.74
CA ARG A 175 -0.42 -3.59 41.14
C ARG A 175 -1.18 -4.12 39.94
N THR A 176 -0.56 -4.09 38.77
CA THR A 176 -1.21 -4.52 37.53
C THR A 176 -0.27 -5.27 36.60
N VAL A 177 -0.85 -6.16 35.83
CA VAL A 177 -0.22 -6.76 34.64
C VAL A 177 -1.06 -6.41 33.42
N SER A 178 -0.43 -6.02 32.34
CA SER A 178 -1.11 -5.85 31.06
C SER A 178 -0.29 -6.47 29.92
N LEU A 179 -0.98 -7.12 29.01
CA LEU A 179 -0.43 -7.64 27.77
C LEU A 179 -1.14 -6.97 26.61
N ASN A 180 -0.39 -6.24 25.81
CA ASN A 180 -0.87 -5.69 24.54
C ASN A 180 -0.20 -6.42 23.39
N ALA A 181 -0.97 -7.05 22.52
CA ALA A 181 -0.47 -7.72 21.33
C ALA A 181 -1.15 -7.15 20.08
N ASN A 182 -0.38 -6.97 19.03
CA ASN A 182 -0.90 -6.57 17.73
C ASN A 182 -0.37 -7.52 16.67
N TYR A 183 -1.20 -7.83 15.69
CA TYR A 183 -0.82 -8.61 14.53
C TYR A 183 -1.30 -7.94 13.24
N ASN A 184 -0.54 -8.15 12.18
CA ASN A 184 -0.94 -7.75 10.84
C ASN A 184 -0.37 -8.74 9.84
N PHE A 185 -1.25 -9.33 9.03
CA PHE A 185 -0.92 -10.21 7.94
C PHE A 185 -1.55 -9.66 6.67
N SER A 186 -0.79 -9.57 5.60
CA SER A 186 -1.29 -9.10 4.31
C SER A 186 -0.70 -9.90 3.17
N ASN A 187 -1.49 -10.04 2.12
CA ASN A 187 -1.07 -10.57 0.84
C ASN A 187 -1.63 -9.67 -0.26
N ASN A 188 -0.82 -9.42 -1.27
CA ASN A 188 -1.23 -8.77 -2.50
C ASN A 188 -0.66 -9.56 -3.67
N ASP A 189 -1.54 -10.04 -4.52
CA ASP A 189 -1.24 -10.72 -5.77
C ASP A 189 -1.61 -9.80 -6.92
N MET A 190 -0.70 -9.60 -7.87
CA MET A 190 -0.93 -8.77 -9.05
C MET A 190 -0.42 -9.48 -10.29
N THR A 191 -1.26 -9.50 -11.31
CA THR A 191 -0.89 -9.87 -12.67
C THR A 191 -0.93 -8.61 -13.53
N SER A 192 0.14 -8.32 -14.22
CA SER A 192 0.18 -7.16 -15.12
C SER A 192 0.92 -7.48 -16.42
N PHE A 193 0.51 -6.77 -17.46
CA PHE A 193 1.12 -6.83 -18.79
C PHE A 193 1.67 -5.44 -19.11
N ASN A 194 2.88 -5.41 -19.64
CA ASN A 194 3.53 -4.19 -20.10
C ASN A 194 3.95 -4.37 -21.54
N GLN A 195 3.44 -3.53 -22.41
CA GLN A 195 3.63 -3.61 -23.85
C GLN A 195 4.02 -2.25 -24.38
N SER A 196 5.02 -2.23 -25.23
CA SER A 196 5.40 -1.01 -25.94
C SER A 196 5.94 -1.31 -27.34
N LEU A 197 5.72 -0.36 -28.21
CA LEU A 197 6.32 -0.31 -29.52
C LEU A 197 6.93 1.07 -29.71
N THR A 198 8.21 1.10 -30.08
CA THR A 198 8.92 2.34 -30.38
C THR A 198 9.59 2.23 -31.74
N GLN A 199 9.34 3.19 -32.61
CA GLN A 199 10.03 3.40 -33.88
C GLN A 199 10.92 4.65 -33.77
N VAL A 200 12.06 4.60 -34.39
CA VAL A 200 13.04 5.71 -34.44
C VAL A 200 13.42 5.97 -35.90
N ASP A 201 13.95 7.16 -36.18
CA ASP A 201 14.60 7.50 -37.45
C ASP A 201 16.12 7.48 -37.20
N LEU A 202 16.75 6.29 -37.38
CA LEU A 202 18.18 6.11 -37.14
C LEU A 202 19.06 6.69 -38.25
N ASN A 203 18.53 6.79 -39.47
CA ASN A 203 19.26 7.20 -40.65
C ASN A 203 19.19 8.71 -40.90
N GLU A 204 18.37 9.41 -40.12
CA GLU A 204 18.09 10.86 -40.28
C GLU A 204 17.56 11.23 -41.66
N ASP A 205 16.89 10.26 -42.33
CA ASP A 205 16.30 10.46 -43.65
C ASP A 205 14.83 10.94 -43.60
N ASN A 206 14.35 11.19 -42.39
CA ASN A 206 12.98 11.56 -42.06
C ASN A 206 11.94 10.47 -42.39
N GLU A 207 12.38 9.23 -42.38
CA GLU A 207 11.54 8.03 -42.53
C GLU A 207 11.62 7.18 -41.26
N TRP A 208 10.55 6.46 -40.94
CA TRP A 208 10.56 5.57 -39.78
C TRP A 208 11.23 4.24 -40.13
N ASP A 209 12.19 3.82 -39.31
CA ASP A 209 12.82 2.51 -39.44
C ASP A 209 11.79 1.38 -39.39
N ASN A 210 12.01 0.38 -40.25
CA ASN A 210 11.07 -0.76 -40.38
C ASN A 210 11.16 -1.77 -39.22
N ASN A 211 12.13 -1.63 -38.32
CA ASN A 211 12.36 -2.52 -37.20
C ASN A 211 12.02 -1.83 -35.88
N PRO A 212 10.76 -1.82 -35.43
CA PRO A 212 10.41 -1.24 -34.15
C PRO A 212 11.03 -2.04 -33.00
N THR A 213 11.39 -1.35 -31.93
CA THR A 213 11.69 -1.98 -30.65
C THR A 213 10.36 -2.34 -29.98
N ILE A 214 10.22 -3.62 -29.64
CA ILE A 214 8.99 -4.13 -29.03
C ILE A 214 9.30 -4.67 -27.64
N VAL A 215 8.50 -4.27 -26.66
CA VAL A 215 8.43 -4.88 -25.33
C VAL A 215 7.05 -5.54 -25.21
N ASN A 216 6.99 -6.79 -24.79
CA ASN A 216 5.74 -7.52 -24.58
C ASN A 216 5.93 -8.50 -23.43
N GLN A 217 5.61 -8.04 -22.24
CA GLN A 217 5.96 -8.71 -20.99
C GLN A 217 4.75 -8.88 -20.07
N LYS A 218 4.73 -10.02 -19.37
CA LYS A 218 3.83 -10.30 -18.26
C LYS A 218 4.63 -10.30 -16.96
N TYR A 219 4.06 -9.73 -15.92
CA TYR A 219 4.58 -9.75 -14.57
C TYR A 219 3.59 -10.42 -13.61
N LEU A 220 4.09 -11.38 -12.84
CA LEU A 220 3.41 -11.93 -11.70
C LEU A 220 4.09 -11.41 -10.44
N GLN A 221 3.36 -10.67 -9.62
CA GLN A 221 3.90 -10.08 -8.41
C GLN A 221 3.12 -10.58 -7.19
N ASN A 222 3.84 -11.09 -6.19
CA ASN A 222 3.27 -11.47 -4.91
C ASN A 222 4.02 -10.75 -3.80
N SER A 223 3.28 -10.03 -2.98
CA SER A 223 3.81 -9.30 -1.82
C SER A 223 3.11 -9.79 -0.57
N LYS A 224 3.87 -10.42 0.34
CA LYS A 224 3.40 -10.92 1.62
C LYS A 224 4.08 -10.16 2.75
N SER A 225 3.29 -9.67 3.69
CA SER A 225 3.79 -9.05 4.90
C SER A 225 3.15 -9.69 6.13
N SER A 226 3.96 -9.95 7.12
CA SER A 226 3.52 -10.49 8.41
C SER A 226 4.21 -9.74 9.52
N SER A 227 3.47 -9.29 10.51
CA SER A 227 4.04 -8.68 11.70
C SER A 227 3.27 -9.09 12.95
N LEU A 228 4.02 -9.28 14.01
CA LEU A 228 3.52 -9.58 15.35
C LEU A 228 4.30 -8.72 16.35
N SER A 229 3.60 -8.03 17.22
CA SER A 229 4.22 -7.32 18.32
C SER A 229 3.46 -7.59 19.62
N GLY A 230 4.19 -7.72 20.71
CA GLY A 230 3.63 -7.89 22.03
C GLY A 230 4.40 -7.05 23.05
N ARG A 231 3.67 -6.40 23.95
CA ARG A 231 4.23 -5.67 25.08
C ARG A 231 3.58 -6.15 26.37
N LEU A 232 4.39 -6.72 27.25
CA LEU A 232 4.02 -7.07 28.61
C LEU A 232 4.48 -5.96 29.55
N VAL A 233 3.60 -5.49 30.41
CA VAL A 233 3.88 -4.46 31.39
C VAL A 233 3.43 -4.96 32.76
N TYR A 234 4.33 -4.88 33.72
CA TYR A 234 4.05 -5.10 35.13
C TYR A 234 4.26 -3.83 35.91
N THR A 235 3.27 -3.42 36.69
CA THR A 235 3.34 -2.23 37.55
C THR A 235 3.26 -2.66 39.02
N GLU A 236 4.24 -2.26 39.80
CA GLU A 236 4.30 -2.46 41.26
C GLU A 236 4.21 -1.13 41.98
N PRO A 237 3.22 -0.90 42.84
CA PRO A 237 3.21 0.25 43.74
C PRO A 237 4.22 0.02 44.87
N LEU A 238 5.33 0.79 44.89
CA LEU A 238 6.36 0.74 45.92
C LEU A 238 5.89 1.51 47.16
N PHE A 239 5.40 2.72 46.99
CA PHE A 239 4.85 3.61 48.00
C PHE A 239 3.54 4.26 47.50
N GLU A 240 2.87 5.05 48.35
CA GLU A 240 1.58 5.67 48.01
C GLU A 240 1.56 6.45 46.68
N LYS A 241 2.73 6.99 46.28
CA LYS A 241 2.84 7.86 45.08
C LYS A 241 3.96 7.44 44.14
N LEU A 242 4.63 6.32 44.41
CA LEU A 242 5.76 5.82 43.65
C LEU A 242 5.45 4.44 43.09
N TYR A 243 5.55 4.32 41.77
CA TYR A 243 5.31 3.09 41.01
C TYR A 243 6.57 2.66 40.26
N LEU A 244 6.83 1.37 40.25
CA LEU A 244 7.81 0.72 39.40
C LEU A 244 7.07 0.04 38.26
N GLU A 245 7.42 0.37 37.02
CA GLU A 245 6.97 -0.32 35.83
C GLU A 245 8.12 -1.10 35.22
N ALA A 246 7.93 -2.41 35.05
CA ALA A 246 8.79 -3.26 34.25
C ALA A 246 8.06 -3.60 32.96
N SER A 247 8.72 -3.41 31.81
CA SER A 247 8.13 -3.70 30.52
C SER A 247 9.06 -4.53 29.64
N TYR A 248 8.46 -5.45 28.89
CA TYR A 248 9.14 -6.20 27.85
C TYR A 248 8.32 -6.13 26.57
N GLN A 249 8.97 -5.78 25.50
CA GLN A 249 8.37 -5.73 24.16
C GLN A 249 9.13 -6.65 23.22
N TYR A 250 8.37 -7.44 22.49
CA TYR A 250 8.85 -8.24 21.37
C TYR A 250 8.14 -7.78 20.11
N SER A 251 8.87 -7.61 19.02
CA SER A 251 8.30 -7.37 17.71
C SER A 251 9.05 -8.17 16.65
N TRP A 252 8.28 -8.80 15.78
CA TRP A 252 8.74 -9.55 14.64
C TRP A 252 8.01 -9.06 13.40
N SER A 253 8.74 -8.90 12.31
CA SER A 253 8.17 -8.59 11.01
C SER A 253 8.91 -9.35 9.92
N ARG A 254 8.15 -9.78 8.91
CA ARG A 254 8.65 -10.45 7.73
C ARG A 254 7.92 -9.93 6.50
N SER A 255 8.68 -9.53 5.49
CA SER A 255 8.16 -9.11 4.19
C SER A 255 8.83 -9.92 3.09
N LYS A 256 8.03 -10.53 2.23
CA LYS A 256 8.49 -11.27 1.06
C LYS A 256 7.83 -10.69 -0.18
N ASN A 257 8.66 -10.22 -1.11
CA ASN A 257 8.23 -9.71 -2.40
C ASN A 257 8.85 -10.57 -3.49
N ILE A 258 8.00 -11.12 -4.35
CA ILE A 258 8.39 -11.89 -5.52
C ILE A 258 7.84 -11.17 -6.74
N LYS A 259 8.66 -10.99 -7.74
CA LYS A 259 8.28 -10.54 -9.07
C LYS A 259 8.87 -11.51 -10.08
N ASP A 260 8.01 -12.20 -10.80
CA ASP A 260 8.37 -13.06 -11.92
C ASP A 260 7.97 -12.34 -13.21
N ALA A 261 8.91 -12.22 -14.13
CA ALA A 261 8.75 -11.59 -15.43
C ALA A 261 8.85 -12.63 -16.54
N PHE A 262 8.00 -12.50 -17.54
CA PHE A 262 7.95 -13.36 -18.71
C PHE A 262 7.86 -12.51 -19.96
N ASP A 263 8.66 -12.84 -20.97
CA ASP A 263 8.53 -12.28 -22.30
C ASP A 263 7.51 -13.12 -23.09
N SER A 264 6.72 -12.48 -23.93
CA SER A 264 5.74 -13.13 -24.79
C SER A 264 6.40 -14.12 -25.77
N GLY A 265 5.75 -15.23 -26.02
CA GLY A 265 6.24 -16.23 -26.97
C GLY A 265 6.32 -15.71 -28.42
N THR A 266 5.42 -14.82 -28.80
CA THR A 266 5.38 -14.14 -30.09
C THR A 266 4.84 -12.73 -29.91
N ASN A 267 5.18 -11.84 -30.85
CA ASN A 267 4.62 -10.49 -30.94
C ASN A 267 3.55 -10.47 -32.03
N GLU A 268 2.30 -10.63 -31.63
CA GLU A 268 1.15 -10.50 -32.51
C GLU A 268 0.58 -9.09 -32.39
N PHE A 269 0.25 -8.50 -33.52
CA PHE A 269 -0.29 -7.13 -33.56
C PHE A 269 -1.79 -7.19 -33.84
N GLY A 270 -2.57 -6.53 -32.96
CA GLY A 270 -3.94 -6.15 -33.22
C GLY A 270 -4.01 -4.73 -33.77
N ASP A 271 -5.22 -4.19 -33.95
CA ASP A 271 -5.43 -2.82 -34.38
C ASP A 271 -5.00 -1.82 -33.29
N GLY A 272 -3.72 -1.39 -33.35
CA GLY A 272 -3.15 -0.41 -32.42
C GLY A 272 -2.68 -0.94 -31.06
N TYR A 273 -2.57 -2.27 -30.90
CA TYR A 273 -2.05 -2.89 -29.66
C TYR A 273 -1.24 -4.16 -29.97
N ILE A 274 -0.48 -4.60 -29.02
CA ILE A 274 0.28 -5.86 -29.06
C ILE A 274 -0.48 -6.88 -28.23
N ILE A 275 -0.55 -8.13 -28.73
CA ILE A 275 -1.20 -9.23 -28.01
C ILE A 275 -0.13 -10.03 -27.27
N TYR A 276 -0.34 -10.25 -25.97
CA TYR A 276 0.50 -11.17 -25.20
C TYR A 276 0.13 -12.62 -25.54
N ASN A 277 1.11 -13.39 -26.01
CA ASN A 277 0.93 -14.80 -26.29
C ASN A 277 1.62 -15.64 -25.20
N PRO A 278 0.87 -16.38 -24.36
CA PRO A 278 1.45 -17.23 -23.32
C PRO A 278 2.08 -18.53 -23.89
N ILE A 279 1.78 -18.88 -25.16
CA ILE A 279 2.35 -20.07 -25.79
C ILE A 279 3.81 -19.78 -26.16
N GLY A 280 4.74 -20.49 -25.48
CA GLY A 280 6.16 -20.27 -25.69
C GLY A 280 6.72 -19.07 -24.93
N GLU A 281 6.00 -18.55 -23.91
CA GLU A 281 6.55 -17.50 -23.04
C GLU A 281 7.88 -17.92 -22.41
N ILE A 282 8.79 -16.97 -22.24
CA ILE A 282 10.14 -17.18 -21.74
C ILE A 282 10.32 -16.42 -20.45
N ALA A 283 10.73 -17.10 -19.39
CA ALA A 283 11.04 -16.44 -18.11
C ALA A 283 12.21 -15.45 -18.27
N ASN A 284 12.00 -14.22 -17.84
CA ASN A 284 12.98 -13.15 -17.95
C ASN A 284 13.65 -12.89 -16.59
N ALA A 285 14.82 -13.48 -16.40
CA ALA A 285 15.56 -13.38 -15.14
C ALA A 285 16.07 -11.97 -14.82
N LEU A 286 16.27 -11.10 -15.83
CA LEU A 286 16.73 -9.73 -15.62
C LEU A 286 15.66 -8.85 -14.92
N TYR A 287 14.40 -9.12 -15.20
CA TYR A 287 13.27 -8.39 -14.64
C TYR A 287 12.56 -9.13 -13.50
N SER A 288 13.04 -10.35 -13.17
CA SER A 288 12.54 -11.14 -12.04
C SER A 288 13.38 -10.87 -10.79
N ASN A 289 12.73 -10.81 -9.64
CA ASN A 289 13.42 -10.70 -8.35
C ASN A 289 12.62 -11.36 -7.22
N SER A 290 13.34 -11.71 -6.14
CA SER A 290 12.72 -12.21 -4.91
C SER A 290 13.49 -11.63 -3.73
N ILE A 291 12.79 -10.85 -2.92
CA ILE A 291 13.35 -10.17 -1.76
C ILE A 291 12.62 -10.65 -0.51
N LEU A 292 13.41 -11.08 0.48
CA LEU A 292 12.91 -11.46 1.80
C LEU A 292 13.61 -10.59 2.85
N ASN A 293 12.81 -9.87 3.62
CA ASN A 293 13.27 -9.12 4.77
C ASN A 293 12.62 -9.69 6.02
N GLU A 294 13.43 -9.92 7.05
CA GLU A 294 12.96 -10.35 8.36
C GLU A 294 13.64 -9.52 9.45
N ASN A 295 12.88 -9.06 10.40
CA ASN A 295 13.36 -8.24 11.49
C ASN A 295 12.74 -8.69 12.81
N VAL A 296 13.59 -8.82 13.82
CA VAL A 296 13.21 -9.10 15.21
C VAL A 296 13.78 -7.98 16.09
N ASN A 297 12.92 -7.40 16.89
CA ASN A 297 13.34 -6.40 17.87
C ASN A 297 12.79 -6.79 19.25
N GLN A 298 13.64 -6.67 20.27
CA GLN A 298 13.30 -6.94 21.66
C GLN A 298 13.73 -5.75 22.49
N ARG A 299 12.86 -5.32 23.38
CA ARG A 299 13.14 -4.19 24.27
C ARG A 299 12.67 -4.52 25.67
N ALA A 300 13.57 -4.41 26.63
CA ALA A 300 13.26 -4.46 28.05
C ALA A 300 13.43 -3.06 28.66
N GLY A 301 12.54 -2.67 29.56
CA GLY A 301 12.57 -1.37 30.18
C GLY A 301 12.08 -1.40 31.64
N ILE A 302 12.64 -0.51 32.42
CA ILE A 302 12.23 -0.24 33.83
C ILE A 302 12.01 1.27 33.92
N THR A 303 10.87 1.65 34.51
CA THR A 303 10.49 3.05 34.72
C THR A 303 9.99 3.24 36.15
N PHE A 304 10.53 4.23 36.85
CA PHE A 304 10.00 4.74 38.11
C PHE A 304 9.09 5.92 37.78
N SER A 305 7.87 5.90 38.27
CA SER A 305 6.90 6.97 38.11
C SER A 305 6.44 7.49 39.46
N TRP A 306 6.69 8.75 39.72
CA TRP A 306 6.19 9.44 40.90
C TRP A 306 5.00 10.33 40.51
N GLN A 307 3.84 10.05 41.09
CA GLN A 307 2.60 10.74 40.80
C GLN A 307 2.04 11.42 42.05
N THR A 308 1.90 12.74 41.97
CA THR A 308 1.21 13.56 42.98
C THR A 308 0.06 14.32 42.31
N ASP A 309 -0.81 14.94 43.11
CA ASP A 309 -1.94 15.72 42.59
C ASP A 309 -1.52 16.90 41.70
N LYS A 310 -0.26 17.36 41.83
CA LYS A 310 0.24 18.53 41.09
C LYS A 310 1.44 18.23 40.18
N LEU A 311 2.10 17.07 40.33
CA LEU A 311 3.33 16.75 39.62
C LEU A 311 3.40 15.26 39.28
N THR A 312 3.77 14.95 38.07
CA THR A 312 4.14 13.61 37.61
C THR A 312 5.59 13.68 37.14
N ALA A 313 6.47 12.86 37.71
CA ALA A 313 7.87 12.72 37.31
C ALA A 313 8.13 11.26 36.95
N GLN A 314 8.89 11.03 35.89
CA GLN A 314 9.25 9.68 35.43
C GLN A 314 10.75 9.61 35.14
N LEU A 315 11.37 8.54 35.60
CA LEU A 315 12.75 8.18 35.29
C LEU A 315 12.79 6.73 34.83
N GLY A 316 13.28 6.50 33.61
CA GLY A 316 13.32 5.17 33.03
C GLY A 316 14.62 4.89 32.28
N ALA A 317 14.94 3.60 32.20
CA ALA A 317 16.01 3.08 31.37
C ALA A 317 15.47 1.91 30.54
N SER A 318 15.97 1.76 29.32
CA SER A 318 15.61 0.62 28.45
C SER A 318 16.82 0.15 27.66
N ALA A 319 16.85 -1.15 27.39
CA ALA A 319 17.81 -1.81 26.52
C ALA A 319 17.08 -2.50 25.35
N ASN A 320 17.70 -2.47 24.19
CA ASN A 320 17.24 -3.15 22.97
C ASN A 320 18.13 -4.33 22.67
#